data_454bb141e50809d1a6001d308cee9102
#
_entry.id   454bb141e50809d1a6001d308cee9102
#
_cell.length_a   1.000
_cell.length_b   1.000
_cell.length_c   1.000
_cell.angle_alpha   90.00
_cell.angle_beta   90.00
_cell.angle_gamma   90.00
#
_symmetry.space_group_name_H-M   'P 1'
#
loop_
_entity.id
_entity.type
_entity.pdbx_description
1 polymer ?
#
loop_
_entity_poly.entity_id
_entity_poly.type
_entity_poly.pdbx_seq_one_letter_code
_entity_poly.pdbx_strand_id
1 'polypeptide(L)'
;MQGNNSTMRDAKETAFLYDLYVAPGWCEAFDQMVDEEVELPKEGRLLDAECGTGGYAIDLAIRGGAKTEVVGVDLSTEKLVLARGKAEVKKLDRVEFRQGSMQSLEFADGEFDLVIGDASMLPPSEIGPALAELARVAKSGATVVLKLTTRGSFDEFFSIYWEALYNLGLLDYTPQLEGLITERLTVSDAEQISIDAGLNNVRSVTRKERFDFRDGKEFFEAPLIETFFLDDWLVMLPDEETRRQVREELVKIIDEERHEMDFDVSIKATLIIGQN
;
A
#
# COMPACT_ATOMS: atom_id res chain seq x y z
N MET A 1 18.63 24.98 23.44
CA MET A 1 18.67 24.82 21.98
C MET A 1 19.40 23.53 21.69
N GLN A 2 18.73 22.42 21.67
CA GLN A 2 19.24 21.16 21.13
C GLN A 2 18.16 20.69 20.16
N GLY A 3 18.56 20.54 18.90
CA GLY A 3 17.68 20.36 17.77
C GLY A 3 16.92 19.05 17.82
N ASN A 4 15.70 19.17 17.40
CA ASN A 4 14.79 18.09 17.02
C ASN A 4 15.45 17.28 15.90
N ASN A 5 16.10 16.17 16.22
CA ASN A 5 16.53 15.16 15.27
C ASN A 5 15.49 14.03 15.24
N SER A 6 14.28 14.34 14.86
CA SER A 6 13.51 13.39 14.07
C SER A 6 14.23 13.37 12.73
N THR A 7 15.05 12.38 12.49
CA THR A 7 15.74 12.18 11.21
C THR A 7 14.68 11.82 10.18
N MET A 8 14.14 12.84 9.52
CA MET A 8 13.44 12.65 8.25
C MET A 8 14.43 11.93 7.33
N ARG A 9 14.19 10.64 7.06
CA ARG A 9 15.01 9.86 6.15
C ARG A 9 15.06 10.56 4.80
N ASP A 10 16.23 10.55 4.16
CA ASP A 10 16.38 11.03 2.79
C ASP A 10 15.45 10.21 1.88
N ALA A 11 14.82 10.86 0.90
CA ALA A 11 13.91 10.23 -0.06
C ALA A 11 14.55 9.04 -0.80
N LYS A 12 15.88 9.08 -1.01
CA LYS A 12 16.62 7.96 -1.58
C LYS A 12 16.71 6.78 -0.62
N GLU A 13 16.96 7.04 0.66
CA GLU A 13 16.98 6.00 1.69
C GLU A 13 15.61 5.35 1.80
N THR A 14 14.54 6.15 1.83
CA THR A 14 13.15 5.66 1.85
C THR A 14 12.84 4.78 0.63
N ALA A 15 13.26 5.17 -0.57
CA ALA A 15 13.08 4.37 -1.77
C ALA A 15 13.84 3.04 -1.71
N PHE A 16 15.05 3.05 -1.12
CA PHE A 16 15.86 1.84 -0.92
C PHE A 16 15.21 0.88 0.11
N LEU A 17 14.72 1.42 1.23
CA LEU A 17 14.01 0.64 2.24
C LEU A 17 12.71 0.05 1.68
N TYR A 18 11.98 0.82 0.88
CA TYR A 18 10.81 0.32 0.16
C TYR A 18 11.17 -0.88 -0.71
N ASP A 19 12.23 -0.77 -1.51
CA ASP A 19 12.66 -1.83 -2.43
C ASP A 19 13.10 -3.12 -1.73
N LEU A 20 13.75 -3.00 -0.56
CA LEU A 20 14.30 -4.13 0.17
C LEU A 20 13.31 -4.80 1.12
N TYR A 21 12.37 -4.04 1.69
CA TYR A 21 11.57 -4.51 2.82
C TYR A 21 10.05 -4.39 2.61
N VAL A 22 9.59 -3.49 1.72
CA VAL A 22 8.16 -3.32 1.44
C VAL A 22 7.77 -4.08 0.20
N ALA A 23 8.48 -3.88 -0.91
CA ALA A 23 8.15 -4.53 -2.17
C ALA A 23 8.12 -6.07 -2.07
N PRO A 24 9.10 -6.77 -1.44
CA PRO A 24 9.10 -8.25 -1.40
C PRO A 24 8.05 -8.87 -0.47
N GLY A 25 7.48 -8.14 0.45
CA GLY A 25 6.48 -8.67 1.37
C GLY A 25 5.10 -8.12 1.07
N TRP A 26 4.98 -6.80 1.19
CA TRP A 26 3.70 -6.11 1.05
C TRP A 26 3.20 -6.10 -0.40
N CYS A 27 3.98 -5.56 -1.35
CA CYS A 27 3.51 -5.42 -2.73
C CYS A 27 3.36 -6.78 -3.42
N GLU A 28 4.32 -7.69 -3.22
CA GLU A 28 4.30 -9.02 -3.85
C GLU A 28 3.06 -9.83 -3.45
N ALA A 29 2.54 -9.69 -2.23
CA ALA A 29 1.30 -10.34 -1.80
C ALA A 29 0.10 -9.92 -2.67
N PHE A 30 -0.03 -8.62 -2.95
CA PHE A 30 -1.07 -8.12 -3.85
C PHE A 30 -0.82 -8.50 -5.32
N ASP A 31 0.44 -8.47 -5.77
CA ASP A 31 0.81 -8.82 -7.14
C ASP A 31 0.44 -10.26 -7.46
N GLN A 32 0.70 -11.20 -6.53
CA GLN A 32 0.29 -12.60 -6.65
C GLN A 32 -1.23 -12.74 -6.74
N MET A 33 -1.99 -11.97 -5.96
CA MET A 33 -3.44 -11.97 -6.08
C MET A 33 -3.91 -11.51 -7.46
N VAL A 34 -3.30 -10.45 -8.02
CA VAL A 34 -3.63 -9.99 -9.38
C VAL A 34 -3.32 -11.08 -10.40
N ASP A 35 -2.18 -11.76 -10.28
CA ASP A 35 -1.75 -12.81 -11.19
C ASP A 35 -2.69 -14.02 -11.21
N GLU A 36 -3.32 -14.33 -10.07
CA GLU A 36 -4.27 -15.43 -9.97
C GLU A 36 -5.68 -15.05 -10.48
N GLU A 37 -6.04 -13.77 -10.40
CA GLU A 37 -7.41 -13.31 -10.66
C GLU A 37 -7.60 -12.65 -12.02
N VAL A 38 -6.50 -12.23 -12.69
CA VAL A 38 -6.55 -11.41 -13.92
C VAL A 38 -5.70 -12.03 -15.01
N GLU A 39 -6.32 -12.30 -16.15
CA GLU A 39 -5.60 -12.71 -17.36
C GLU A 39 -4.90 -11.50 -17.99
N LEU A 40 -3.59 -11.62 -18.26
CA LEU A 40 -2.85 -10.59 -18.97
C LEU A 40 -3.27 -10.55 -20.44
N PRO A 41 -3.50 -9.35 -21.01
CA PRO A 41 -3.69 -9.19 -22.46
C PRO A 41 -2.46 -9.69 -23.21
N LYS A 42 -2.67 -10.41 -24.33
CA LYS A 42 -1.59 -10.93 -25.19
C LYS A 42 -0.85 -9.85 -25.97
N GLU A 43 -1.48 -8.69 -26.10
CA GLU A 43 -0.94 -7.49 -26.75
C GLU A 43 -1.66 -6.26 -26.17
N GLY A 44 -1.05 -5.10 -26.27
CA GLY A 44 -1.64 -3.84 -25.86
C GLY A 44 -0.78 -3.09 -24.84
N ARG A 45 -1.37 -2.06 -24.26
CA ARG A 45 -0.71 -1.15 -23.34
C ARG A 45 -1.27 -1.32 -21.93
N LEU A 46 -0.41 -1.60 -20.96
CA LEU A 46 -0.77 -1.83 -19.56
C LEU A 46 -0.30 -0.65 -18.72
N LEU A 47 -1.08 -0.29 -17.71
CA LEU A 47 -0.71 0.70 -16.69
C LEU A 47 -0.53 0.02 -15.33
N ASP A 48 0.58 0.33 -14.67
CA ASP A 48 0.85 0.03 -13.26
C ASP A 48 1.01 1.37 -12.52
N ALA A 49 -0.05 1.84 -11.87
CA ALA A 49 -0.11 3.12 -11.15
C ALA A 49 0.23 2.91 -9.66
N GLU A 50 1.05 3.82 -9.10
CA GLU A 50 1.79 3.64 -7.84
C GLU A 50 2.71 2.40 -7.92
N CYS A 51 3.47 2.33 -9.03
CA CYS A 51 4.32 1.18 -9.36
C CYS A 51 5.54 1.01 -8.45
N GLY A 52 5.78 1.93 -7.53
CA GLY A 52 6.89 1.89 -6.60
C GLY A 52 8.24 1.81 -7.33
N THR A 53 9.07 0.87 -6.95
CA THR A 53 10.37 0.60 -7.57
C THR A 53 10.29 -0.30 -8.81
N GLY A 54 9.09 -0.44 -9.39
CA GLY A 54 8.84 -1.02 -10.70
C GLY A 54 8.89 -2.55 -10.78
N GLY A 55 8.87 -3.23 -9.64
CA GLY A 55 8.96 -4.70 -9.62
C GLY A 55 7.88 -5.35 -10.47
N TYR A 56 6.62 -5.01 -10.20
CA TYR A 56 5.48 -5.59 -10.90
C TYR A 56 5.35 -5.11 -12.35
N ALA A 57 5.58 -3.82 -12.65
CA ALA A 57 5.60 -3.32 -14.03
C ALA A 57 6.63 -4.06 -14.91
N ILE A 58 7.81 -4.35 -14.35
CA ILE A 58 8.86 -5.13 -15.01
C ILE A 58 8.41 -6.58 -15.24
N ASP A 59 7.76 -7.19 -14.25
CA ASP A 59 7.26 -8.56 -14.36
C ASP A 59 6.14 -8.65 -15.40
N LEU A 60 5.21 -7.71 -15.43
CA LEU A 60 4.19 -7.58 -16.47
C LEU A 60 4.81 -7.46 -17.87
N ALA A 61 5.89 -6.67 -18.02
CA ALA A 61 6.57 -6.53 -19.31
C ALA A 61 7.28 -7.82 -19.76
N ILE A 62 7.78 -8.62 -18.82
CA ILE A 62 8.40 -9.92 -19.11
C ILE A 62 7.34 -10.93 -19.55
N ARG A 63 6.24 -11.04 -18.82
CA ARG A 63 5.18 -12.02 -19.04
C ARG A 63 4.27 -11.68 -20.23
N GLY A 64 4.02 -10.39 -20.46
CA GLY A 64 3.14 -9.91 -21.53
C GLY A 64 3.67 -10.19 -22.97
N GLY A 65 4.96 -10.52 -23.11
CA GLY A 65 5.54 -10.87 -24.41
C GLY A 65 5.84 -9.67 -25.31
N ALA A 66 6.14 -9.95 -26.60
CA ALA A 66 6.75 -8.96 -27.51
C ALA A 66 5.81 -7.81 -27.94
N LYS A 67 4.51 -7.95 -27.77
CA LYS A 67 3.51 -6.95 -28.19
C LYS A 67 2.87 -6.18 -27.02
N THR A 68 3.38 -6.37 -25.81
CA THR A 68 2.87 -5.71 -24.63
C THR A 68 3.80 -4.60 -24.22
N GLU A 69 3.27 -3.39 -24.07
CA GLU A 69 3.95 -2.23 -23.53
C GLU A 69 3.42 -1.97 -22.11
N VAL A 70 4.30 -1.66 -21.18
CA VAL A 70 3.92 -1.36 -19.80
C VAL A 70 4.38 0.05 -19.43
N VAL A 71 3.50 0.79 -18.79
CA VAL A 71 3.82 2.10 -18.20
C VAL A 71 3.67 1.99 -16.69
N GLY A 72 4.75 2.22 -15.96
CA GLY A 72 4.74 2.38 -14.51
C GLY A 72 4.66 3.87 -14.15
N VAL A 73 3.78 4.24 -13.22
CA VAL A 73 3.65 5.61 -12.70
C VAL A 73 3.81 5.61 -11.19
N ASP A 74 4.63 6.51 -10.65
CA ASP A 74 4.78 6.74 -9.20
C ASP A 74 5.13 8.21 -8.95
N LEU A 75 4.74 8.75 -7.80
CA LEU A 75 5.08 10.11 -7.41
C LEU A 75 6.56 10.29 -7.08
N SER A 76 7.22 9.25 -6.54
CA SER A 76 8.60 9.30 -6.09
C SER A 76 9.59 9.15 -7.24
N THR A 77 10.31 10.23 -7.54
CA THR A 77 11.41 10.20 -8.51
C THR A 77 12.50 9.21 -8.11
N GLU A 78 12.74 9.04 -6.83
CA GLU A 78 13.76 8.15 -6.27
C GLU A 78 13.40 6.68 -6.47
N LYS A 79 12.14 6.30 -6.25
CA LYS A 79 11.64 4.95 -6.57
C LYS A 79 11.76 4.68 -8.08
N LEU A 80 11.39 5.67 -8.91
CA LEU A 80 11.47 5.54 -10.37
C LEU A 80 12.91 5.46 -10.90
N VAL A 81 13.89 6.04 -10.20
CA VAL A 81 15.32 5.82 -10.52
C VAL A 81 15.69 4.36 -10.36
N LEU A 82 15.26 3.71 -9.27
CA LEU A 82 15.48 2.29 -9.04
C LEU A 82 14.74 1.43 -10.08
N ALA A 83 13.50 1.78 -10.41
CA ALA A 83 12.71 1.08 -11.43
C ALA A 83 13.39 1.10 -12.80
N ARG A 84 13.85 2.26 -13.27
CA ARG A 84 14.58 2.39 -14.53
C ARG A 84 15.89 1.61 -14.52
N GLY A 85 16.65 1.66 -13.41
CA GLY A 85 17.88 0.88 -13.27
C GLY A 85 17.65 -0.63 -13.37
N LYS A 86 16.59 -1.14 -12.74
CA LYS A 86 16.21 -2.56 -12.86
C LYS A 86 15.81 -2.97 -14.27
N ALA A 87 15.02 -2.14 -14.96
CA ALA A 87 14.63 -2.39 -16.35
C ALA A 87 15.85 -2.39 -17.30
N GLU A 88 16.79 -1.45 -17.12
CA GLU A 88 18.03 -1.38 -17.88
C GLU A 88 18.89 -2.64 -17.69
N VAL A 89 19.09 -3.09 -16.45
CA VAL A 89 19.83 -4.33 -16.15
C VAL A 89 19.20 -5.54 -16.82
N LYS A 90 17.86 -5.60 -16.87
CA LYS A 90 17.10 -6.66 -17.54
C LYS A 90 16.97 -6.46 -19.07
N LYS A 91 17.47 -5.34 -19.62
CA LYS A 91 17.40 -4.97 -21.04
C LYS A 91 15.96 -4.98 -21.58
N LEU A 92 15.05 -4.42 -20.79
CA LEU A 92 13.65 -4.29 -21.16
C LEU A 92 13.40 -2.92 -21.80
N ASP A 93 13.02 -2.90 -23.04
CA ASP A 93 12.69 -1.71 -23.85
C ASP A 93 11.18 -1.44 -23.93
N ARG A 94 10.36 -2.33 -23.37
CA ARG A 94 8.90 -2.30 -23.41
C ARG A 94 8.26 -1.89 -22.07
N VAL A 95 9.05 -1.40 -21.12
CA VAL A 95 8.57 -0.80 -19.90
C VAL A 95 9.08 0.62 -19.80
N GLU A 96 8.16 1.55 -19.56
CA GLU A 96 8.44 2.97 -19.36
C GLU A 96 8.05 3.36 -17.95
N PHE A 97 8.80 4.28 -17.31
CA PHE A 97 8.48 4.80 -15.99
C PHE A 97 8.32 6.32 -16.04
N ARG A 98 7.16 6.80 -15.60
CA ARG A 98 6.80 8.23 -15.57
C ARG A 98 6.50 8.68 -14.15
N GLN A 99 6.93 9.91 -13.81
CA GLN A 99 6.49 10.54 -12.59
C GLN A 99 5.07 11.05 -12.76
N GLY A 100 4.21 10.78 -11.78
CA GLY A 100 2.82 11.24 -11.79
C GLY A 100 2.04 10.72 -10.58
N SER A 101 0.87 11.28 -10.39
CA SER A 101 -0.08 10.88 -9.35
C SER A 101 -1.17 10.00 -9.94
N MET A 102 -1.54 8.94 -9.23
CA MET A 102 -2.68 8.10 -9.60
C MET A 102 -4.02 8.85 -9.59
N GLN A 103 -4.13 9.95 -8.83
CA GLN A 103 -5.31 10.80 -8.79
C GLN A 103 -5.39 11.81 -9.96
N SER A 104 -4.32 11.93 -10.77
CA SER A 104 -4.27 12.86 -11.90
C SER A 104 -3.27 12.33 -12.95
N LEU A 105 -3.70 11.35 -13.72
CA LEU A 105 -2.89 10.67 -14.71
C LEU A 105 -2.78 11.48 -16.01
N GLU A 106 -1.55 11.74 -16.47
CA GLU A 106 -1.27 12.47 -17.70
C GLU A 106 -1.38 11.57 -18.95
N PHE A 107 -2.54 10.89 -19.10
CA PHE A 107 -2.86 10.04 -20.23
C PHE A 107 -4.23 10.40 -20.82
N ALA A 108 -4.45 10.07 -22.08
CA ALA A 108 -5.73 10.22 -22.74
C ALA A 108 -6.78 9.25 -22.17
N ASP A 109 -8.05 9.59 -22.36
CA ASP A 109 -9.15 8.69 -22.04
C ASP A 109 -9.05 7.43 -22.91
N GLY A 110 -9.24 6.27 -22.30
CA GLY A 110 -9.26 4.99 -23.03
C GLY A 110 -7.92 4.61 -23.65
N GLU A 111 -6.80 4.81 -22.98
CA GLU A 111 -5.47 4.56 -23.51
C GLU A 111 -4.95 3.13 -23.23
N PHE A 112 -5.41 2.50 -22.14
CA PHE A 112 -4.84 1.23 -21.66
C PHE A 112 -5.79 0.04 -21.77
N ASP A 113 -5.22 -1.13 -22.11
CA ASP A 113 -5.94 -2.40 -22.24
C ASP A 113 -6.08 -3.16 -20.89
N LEU A 114 -5.23 -2.82 -19.91
CA LEU A 114 -5.31 -3.25 -18.51
C LEU A 114 -4.76 -2.13 -17.64
N VAL A 115 -5.47 -1.82 -16.58
CA VAL A 115 -5.08 -0.77 -15.61
C VAL A 115 -5.03 -1.37 -14.21
N ILE A 116 -3.88 -1.25 -13.55
CA ILE A 116 -3.66 -1.72 -12.20
C ILE A 116 -3.22 -0.53 -11.36
N GLY A 117 -3.87 -0.29 -10.23
CA GLY A 117 -3.51 0.75 -9.28
C GLY A 117 -3.24 0.17 -7.90
N ASP A 118 -2.16 0.60 -7.25
CA ASP A 118 -1.84 0.20 -5.88
C ASP A 118 -2.21 1.31 -4.89
N ALA A 119 -3.41 1.20 -4.31
CA ALA A 119 -3.90 2.08 -3.25
C ALA A 119 -3.78 1.44 -1.86
N SER A 120 -2.97 0.39 -1.71
CA SER A 120 -2.87 -0.37 -0.45
C SER A 120 -2.31 0.45 0.71
N MET A 121 -1.57 1.52 0.41
CA MET A 121 -1.00 2.47 1.37
C MET A 121 -1.57 3.89 1.23
N LEU A 122 -2.55 4.12 0.35
CA LEU A 122 -3.14 5.44 0.18
C LEU A 122 -4.15 5.76 1.30
N PRO A 123 -4.26 7.05 1.65
CA PRO A 123 -5.34 7.54 2.51
C PRO A 123 -6.72 7.26 1.88
N PRO A 124 -7.74 6.90 2.66
CA PRO A 124 -9.08 6.60 2.13
C PRO A 124 -9.70 7.72 1.29
N SER A 125 -9.40 8.98 1.61
CA SER A 125 -9.88 10.14 0.85
C SER A 125 -9.35 10.24 -0.58
N GLU A 126 -8.24 9.57 -0.89
CA GLU A 126 -7.60 9.59 -2.21
C GLU A 126 -8.07 8.46 -3.12
N ILE A 127 -8.74 7.44 -2.57
CA ILE A 127 -9.14 6.24 -3.32
C ILE A 127 -10.19 6.55 -4.40
N GLY A 128 -11.20 7.36 -4.09
CA GLY A 128 -12.24 7.74 -5.07
C GLY A 128 -11.67 8.48 -6.27
N PRO A 129 -10.89 9.58 -6.07
CA PRO A 129 -10.19 10.26 -7.16
C PRO A 129 -9.28 9.35 -7.99
N ALA A 130 -8.52 8.44 -7.32
CA ALA A 130 -7.67 7.48 -8.01
C ALA A 130 -8.47 6.53 -8.90
N LEU A 131 -9.55 5.94 -8.38
CA LEU A 131 -10.43 5.06 -9.16
C LEU A 131 -11.05 5.76 -10.38
N ALA A 132 -11.47 7.01 -10.25
CA ALA A 132 -12.01 7.78 -11.37
C ALA A 132 -10.98 7.95 -12.49
N GLU A 133 -9.72 8.22 -12.16
CA GLU A 133 -8.64 8.34 -13.13
C GLU A 133 -8.26 6.97 -13.76
N LEU A 134 -8.18 5.91 -12.95
CA LEU A 134 -7.91 4.56 -13.46
C LEU A 134 -9.02 4.11 -14.44
N ALA A 135 -10.28 4.37 -14.11
CA ALA A 135 -11.41 4.10 -15.01
C ALA A 135 -11.30 4.95 -16.30
N ARG A 136 -11.03 6.26 -16.18
CA ARG A 136 -10.93 7.16 -17.34
C ARG A 136 -9.89 6.73 -18.35
N VAL A 137 -8.71 6.31 -17.89
CA VAL A 137 -7.60 5.92 -18.79
C VAL A 137 -7.73 4.50 -19.34
N ALA A 138 -8.60 3.68 -18.79
CA ALA A 138 -8.90 2.34 -19.26
C ALA A 138 -9.76 2.40 -20.54
N LYS A 139 -9.43 1.58 -21.55
CA LYS A 139 -10.28 1.41 -22.75
C LYS A 139 -11.63 0.83 -22.36
N SER A 140 -12.64 1.11 -23.18
CA SER A 140 -13.95 0.46 -23.00
C SER A 140 -13.80 -1.07 -23.02
N GLY A 141 -14.31 -1.72 -21.99
CA GLY A 141 -14.19 -3.16 -21.75
C GLY A 141 -12.84 -3.61 -21.15
N ALA A 142 -11.89 -2.70 -20.94
CA ALA A 142 -10.62 -3.04 -20.29
C ALA A 142 -10.83 -3.34 -18.80
N THR A 143 -10.03 -4.25 -18.27
CA THR A 143 -10.02 -4.57 -16.85
C THR A 143 -9.29 -3.49 -16.05
N VAL A 144 -9.91 -3.05 -14.96
CA VAL A 144 -9.33 -2.15 -13.96
C VAL A 144 -9.22 -2.92 -12.65
N VAL A 145 -8.04 -2.89 -12.05
CA VAL A 145 -7.74 -3.53 -10.76
C VAL A 145 -7.27 -2.48 -9.79
N LEU A 146 -7.84 -2.49 -8.58
CA LEU A 146 -7.34 -1.68 -7.47
C LEU A 146 -6.94 -2.58 -6.31
N LYS A 147 -5.70 -2.45 -5.86
CA LYS A 147 -5.16 -3.10 -4.66
C LYS A 147 -5.45 -2.22 -3.45
N LEU A 148 -6.02 -2.79 -2.39
CA LEU A 148 -6.44 -2.07 -1.18
C LEU A 148 -6.13 -2.84 0.09
N THR A 149 -5.80 -2.13 1.18
CA THR A 149 -5.98 -2.63 2.53
C THR A 149 -7.34 -2.19 3.06
N THR A 150 -8.22 -3.16 3.35
CA THR A 150 -9.58 -2.87 3.82
C THR A 150 -9.70 -2.96 5.33
N ARG A 151 -10.85 -2.52 5.86
CA ARG A 151 -11.17 -2.50 7.29
C ARG A 151 -10.96 -3.89 7.92
N GLY A 152 -10.41 -3.92 9.11
CA GLY A 152 -9.96 -5.12 9.80
C GLY A 152 -8.50 -5.46 9.53
N SER A 153 -7.74 -4.56 8.89
CA SER A 153 -6.28 -4.62 8.83
C SER A 153 -5.67 -4.04 10.08
N PHE A 154 -4.63 -4.70 10.59
CA PHE A 154 -3.91 -4.33 11.82
C PHE A 154 -4.75 -4.42 13.10
N ASP A 155 -5.84 -5.17 13.13
CA ASP A 155 -6.69 -5.32 14.30
C ASP A 155 -5.90 -5.82 15.53
N GLU A 156 -4.91 -6.70 15.32
CA GLU A 156 -4.04 -7.21 16.37
C GLU A 156 -3.24 -6.07 17.03
N PHE A 157 -2.66 -5.18 16.25
CA PHE A 157 -1.93 -4.01 16.75
C PHE A 157 -2.86 -3.01 17.43
N PHE A 158 -3.99 -2.69 16.83
CA PHE A 158 -4.92 -1.73 17.44
C PHE A 158 -5.53 -2.25 18.74
N SER A 159 -5.67 -3.57 18.89
CA SER A 159 -6.12 -4.18 20.14
C SER A 159 -5.14 -3.91 21.29
N ILE A 160 -3.84 -4.14 21.08
CA ILE A 160 -2.82 -3.84 22.10
C ILE A 160 -2.61 -2.34 22.29
N TYR A 161 -2.91 -1.51 21.29
CA TYR A 161 -2.86 -0.05 21.43
C TYR A 161 -3.95 0.45 22.37
N TRP A 162 -5.16 -0.10 22.30
CA TRP A 162 -6.21 0.13 23.28
C TRP A 162 -5.76 -0.20 24.71
N GLU A 163 -5.13 -1.34 24.88
CA GLU A 163 -4.60 -1.76 26.18
C GLU A 163 -3.52 -0.82 26.69
N ALA A 164 -2.59 -0.39 25.83
CA ALA A 164 -1.54 0.56 26.20
C ALA A 164 -2.14 1.91 26.66
N LEU A 165 -3.14 2.44 25.96
CA LEU A 165 -3.84 3.66 26.37
C LEU A 165 -4.55 3.48 27.73
N TYR A 166 -5.14 2.32 27.95
CA TYR A 166 -5.78 2.00 29.25
C TYR A 166 -4.75 1.95 30.39
N ASN A 167 -3.66 1.24 30.21
CA ASN A 167 -2.60 1.06 31.20
C ASN A 167 -1.94 2.39 31.60
N LEU A 168 -1.82 3.31 30.65
CA LEU A 168 -1.23 4.64 30.85
C LEU A 168 -2.25 5.71 31.30
N GLY A 169 -3.53 5.38 31.41
CA GLY A 169 -4.59 6.34 31.78
C GLY A 169 -4.88 7.36 30.68
N LEU A 170 -4.62 7.04 29.42
CA LEU A 170 -4.77 7.91 28.25
C LEU A 170 -6.07 7.65 27.47
N LEU A 171 -7.15 7.32 28.19
CA LEU A 171 -8.45 6.97 27.58
C LEU A 171 -9.11 8.11 26.77
N ASP A 172 -8.70 9.35 26.99
CA ASP A 172 -9.19 10.50 26.23
C ASP A 172 -8.81 10.43 24.74
N TYR A 173 -7.83 9.60 24.36
CA TYR A 173 -7.39 9.38 22.98
C TYR A 173 -8.06 8.18 22.28
N THR A 174 -8.92 7.46 22.99
CA THR A 174 -9.62 6.30 22.40
C THR A 174 -10.54 6.64 21.24
N PRO A 175 -11.22 7.81 21.16
CA PRO A 175 -12.00 8.17 19.97
C PRO A 175 -11.13 8.35 18.71
N GLN A 176 -9.89 8.86 18.86
CA GLN A 176 -8.96 9.00 17.74
C GLN A 176 -8.46 7.64 17.29
N LEU A 177 -8.18 6.71 18.21
CA LEU A 177 -7.83 5.33 17.89
C LEU A 177 -8.97 4.61 17.16
N GLU A 178 -10.23 4.79 17.59
CA GLU A 178 -11.40 4.31 16.86
C GLU A 178 -11.47 4.89 15.43
N GLY A 179 -11.10 6.15 15.28
CA GLY A 179 -10.95 6.79 13.97
C GLY A 179 -9.99 6.00 13.07
N LEU A 180 -8.77 5.72 13.54
CA LEU A 180 -7.76 4.95 12.80
C LEU A 180 -8.25 3.54 12.42
N ILE A 181 -8.96 2.85 13.33
CA ILE A 181 -9.53 1.52 13.08
C ILE A 181 -10.60 1.56 12.00
N THR A 182 -11.42 2.61 12.00
CA THR A 182 -12.63 2.69 11.16
C THR A 182 -12.46 3.49 9.88
N GLU A 183 -11.36 4.22 9.69
CA GLU A 183 -11.12 5.06 8.51
C GLU A 183 -11.01 4.26 7.20
N ARG A 184 -10.41 3.05 7.26
CA ARG A 184 -10.27 2.22 6.07
C ARG A 184 -11.63 1.81 5.52
N LEU A 185 -11.74 1.79 4.20
CA LEU A 185 -12.95 1.36 3.51
C LEU A 185 -13.28 -0.10 3.86
N THR A 186 -14.56 -0.39 4.01
CA THR A 186 -15.02 -1.78 3.91
C THR A 186 -14.92 -2.25 2.46
N VAL A 187 -14.95 -3.55 2.24
CA VAL A 187 -15.01 -4.13 0.88
C VAL A 187 -16.22 -3.56 0.12
N SER A 188 -17.36 -3.46 0.79
CA SER A 188 -18.60 -2.94 0.19
C SER A 188 -18.51 -1.47 -0.18
N ASP A 189 -17.83 -0.63 0.64
CA ASP A 189 -17.58 0.78 0.31
C ASP A 189 -16.69 0.89 -0.93
N ALA A 190 -15.63 0.07 -1.02
CA ALA A 190 -14.71 0.05 -2.16
C ALA A 190 -15.40 -0.42 -3.45
N GLU A 191 -16.26 -1.43 -3.39
CA GLU A 191 -17.09 -1.87 -4.52
C GLU A 191 -18.04 -0.74 -4.97
N GLN A 192 -18.70 -0.06 -4.03
CA GLN A 192 -19.61 1.04 -4.37
C GLN A 192 -18.89 2.22 -5.02
N ILE A 193 -17.74 2.65 -4.47
CA ILE A 193 -16.92 3.71 -5.07
C ILE A 193 -16.49 3.34 -6.49
N SER A 194 -16.19 2.06 -6.74
CA SER A 194 -15.80 1.58 -8.08
C SER A 194 -16.96 1.64 -9.07
N ILE A 195 -18.16 1.29 -8.63
CA ILE A 195 -19.38 1.43 -9.43
C ILE A 195 -19.68 2.92 -9.73
N ASP A 196 -19.52 3.77 -8.73
CA ASP A 196 -19.73 5.23 -8.86
C ASP A 196 -18.68 5.86 -9.80
N ALA A 197 -17.48 5.30 -9.89
CA ALA A 197 -16.45 5.67 -10.86
C ALA A 197 -16.74 5.18 -12.30
N GLY A 198 -17.83 4.44 -12.52
CA GLY A 198 -18.28 3.99 -13.83
C GLY A 198 -17.88 2.54 -14.18
N LEU A 199 -17.22 1.81 -13.27
CA LEU A 199 -16.86 0.42 -13.54
C LEU A 199 -18.06 -0.50 -13.49
N ASN A 200 -18.08 -1.48 -14.41
CA ASN A 200 -19.10 -2.51 -14.53
C ASN A 200 -18.52 -3.86 -14.06
N ASN A 201 -19.38 -4.84 -13.78
CA ASN A 201 -19.00 -6.20 -13.38
C ASN A 201 -18.02 -6.20 -12.20
N VAL A 202 -18.20 -5.26 -11.26
CA VAL A 202 -17.33 -5.11 -10.09
C VAL A 202 -17.41 -6.33 -9.20
N ARG A 203 -16.26 -6.89 -8.86
CA ARG A 203 -16.08 -7.96 -7.88
C ARG A 203 -14.88 -7.69 -7.00
N SER A 204 -14.86 -8.33 -5.85
CA SER A 204 -13.73 -8.24 -4.91
C SER A 204 -13.19 -9.63 -4.54
N VAL A 205 -11.91 -9.66 -4.22
CA VAL A 205 -11.22 -10.82 -3.64
C VAL A 205 -10.41 -10.32 -2.45
N THR A 206 -10.59 -10.94 -1.29
CA THR A 206 -9.86 -10.57 -0.07
C THR A 206 -9.10 -11.76 0.48
N ARG A 207 -7.84 -11.51 0.88
CA ARG A 207 -6.99 -12.47 1.59
C ARG A 207 -6.50 -11.86 2.88
N LYS A 208 -6.24 -12.71 3.87
CA LYS A 208 -5.58 -12.31 5.12
C LYS A 208 -4.09 -12.59 4.96
N GLU A 209 -3.29 -11.53 4.82
CA GLU A 209 -1.84 -11.60 4.80
C GLU A 209 -1.29 -11.30 6.18
N ARG A 210 -0.22 -11.99 6.59
CA ARG A 210 0.39 -11.89 7.92
C ARG A 210 1.84 -11.48 7.83
N PHE A 211 2.26 -10.69 8.82
CA PHE A 211 3.63 -10.22 9.01
C PHE A 211 4.03 -10.55 10.44
N ASP A 212 5.04 -11.40 10.59
CA ASP A 212 5.49 -11.92 11.87
C ASP A 212 6.71 -11.14 12.38
N PHE A 213 6.74 -10.86 13.68
CA PHE A 213 7.81 -10.14 14.36
C PHE A 213 8.19 -10.88 15.63
N ARG A 214 9.50 -11.03 15.89
CA ARG A 214 10.01 -11.76 17.06
C ARG A 214 9.67 -11.09 18.38
N ASP A 215 9.66 -9.76 18.41
CA ASP A 215 9.47 -8.95 19.61
C ASP A 215 8.99 -7.54 19.28
N GLY A 216 8.54 -6.80 20.28
CA GLY A 216 8.04 -5.43 20.10
C GLY A 216 9.09 -4.49 19.53
N LYS A 217 10.38 -4.72 19.82
CA LYS A 217 11.45 -3.93 19.24
C LYS A 217 11.54 -4.15 17.72
N GLU A 218 11.56 -5.41 17.26
CA GLU A 218 11.58 -5.72 15.83
C GLU A 218 10.37 -5.15 15.11
N PHE A 219 9.18 -5.23 15.72
CA PHE A 219 7.97 -4.63 15.15
C PHE A 219 8.14 -3.12 14.89
N PHE A 220 8.57 -2.35 15.90
CA PHE A 220 8.70 -0.91 15.79
C PHE A 220 9.91 -0.45 14.96
N GLU A 221 10.94 -1.28 14.80
CA GLU A 221 12.13 -1.00 13.99
C GLU A 221 12.00 -1.58 12.57
N ALA A 222 10.95 -2.35 12.27
CA ALA A 222 10.70 -2.86 10.93
C ALA A 222 10.48 -1.72 9.95
N PRO A 223 11.23 -1.63 8.83
CA PRO A 223 11.13 -0.52 7.88
C PRO A 223 9.73 -0.29 7.33
N LEU A 224 8.93 -1.34 7.17
CA LEU A 224 7.52 -1.24 6.79
C LEU A 224 6.73 -0.42 7.82
N ILE A 225 6.85 -0.76 9.10
CA ILE A 225 6.10 -0.12 10.19
C ILE A 225 6.64 1.27 10.46
N GLU A 226 7.96 1.39 10.71
CA GLU A 226 8.62 2.63 11.11
C GLU A 226 8.48 3.73 10.05
N THR A 227 8.57 3.38 8.76
CA THR A 227 8.62 4.39 7.68
C THR A 227 7.24 4.72 7.10
N PHE A 228 6.29 3.77 7.14
CA PHE A 228 5.05 3.90 6.38
C PHE A 228 3.77 3.93 7.22
N PHE A 229 3.84 3.56 8.50
CA PHE A 229 2.64 3.51 9.34
C PHE A 229 2.79 4.18 10.70
N LEU A 230 3.97 4.15 11.31
CA LEU A 230 4.14 4.50 12.71
C LEU A 230 3.78 5.96 13.00
N ASP A 231 4.21 6.89 12.16
CA ASP A 231 3.93 8.31 12.36
C ASP A 231 2.42 8.59 12.31
N ASP A 232 1.71 7.98 11.36
CA ASP A 232 0.26 8.13 11.21
C ASP A 232 -0.50 7.54 12.43
N TRP A 233 -0.02 6.40 12.94
CA TRP A 233 -0.65 5.78 14.12
C TRP A 233 -0.40 6.55 15.41
N LEU A 234 0.72 7.25 15.53
CA LEU A 234 1.08 8.01 16.73
C LEU A 234 0.71 9.50 16.67
N VAL A 235 0.32 10.02 15.49
CA VAL A 235 0.03 11.45 15.28
C VAL A 235 -1.09 11.97 16.20
N MET A 236 -2.00 11.10 16.61
CA MET A 236 -3.10 11.44 17.51
C MET A 236 -2.64 11.80 18.93
N LEU A 237 -1.42 11.41 19.32
CA LEU A 237 -0.85 11.69 20.64
C LEU A 237 -0.23 13.09 20.67
N PRO A 238 -0.34 13.83 21.83
CA PRO A 238 -0.13 15.27 21.89
C PRO A 238 1.32 15.70 21.72
N ASP A 239 2.27 14.88 22.15
CA ASP A 239 3.68 15.24 22.22
C ASP A 239 4.59 14.00 22.17
N GLU A 240 5.88 14.23 21.93
CA GLU A 240 6.89 13.19 21.80
C GLU A 240 7.07 12.35 23.08
N GLU A 241 6.88 12.94 24.25
CA GLU A 241 7.00 12.21 25.51
C GLU A 241 5.86 11.19 25.65
N THR A 242 4.63 11.59 25.33
CA THR A 242 3.47 10.70 25.33
C THR A 242 3.62 9.60 24.28
N ARG A 243 4.10 9.93 23.07
CA ARG A 243 4.38 8.95 22.02
C ARG A 243 5.42 7.92 22.46
N ARG A 244 6.49 8.39 23.13
CA ARG A 244 7.51 7.50 23.68
C ARG A 244 6.96 6.55 24.73
N GLN A 245 6.17 7.06 25.68
CA GLN A 245 5.56 6.26 26.75
C GLN A 245 4.61 5.20 26.17
N VAL A 246 3.77 5.57 25.21
CA VAL A 246 2.86 4.64 24.53
C VAL A 246 3.65 3.57 23.77
N ARG A 247 4.71 3.96 23.04
CA ARG A 247 5.57 2.99 22.34
C ARG A 247 6.24 2.01 23.30
N GLU A 248 6.77 2.49 24.44
CA GLU A 248 7.39 1.63 25.46
C GLU A 248 6.37 0.65 26.07
N GLU A 249 5.14 1.09 26.35
CA GLU A 249 4.10 0.20 26.86
C GLU A 249 3.64 -0.81 25.80
N LEU A 250 3.52 -0.40 24.52
CA LEU A 250 3.23 -1.32 23.42
C LEU A 250 4.30 -2.40 23.27
N VAL A 251 5.58 -2.02 23.30
CA VAL A 251 6.69 -3.00 23.27
C VAL A 251 6.55 -3.99 24.43
N LYS A 252 6.28 -3.50 25.64
CA LYS A 252 6.12 -4.33 26.83
C LYS A 252 4.93 -5.30 26.68
N ILE A 253 3.78 -4.85 26.22
CA ILE A 253 2.61 -5.72 25.97
C ILE A 253 2.94 -6.79 24.94
N ILE A 254 3.53 -6.40 23.80
CA ILE A 254 3.99 -7.34 22.77
C ILE A 254 4.92 -8.39 23.40
N ASP A 255 5.89 -8.01 24.22
CA ASP A 255 6.87 -8.91 24.79
C ASP A 255 6.30 -9.78 25.93
N GLU A 256 5.31 -9.29 26.70
CA GLU A 256 4.65 -10.03 27.78
C GLU A 256 3.63 -11.05 27.31
N GLU A 257 2.86 -10.75 26.26
CA GLU A 257 1.88 -11.68 25.68
C GLU A 257 2.53 -12.89 24.99
N ARG A 258 3.83 -12.84 24.77
CA ARG A 258 4.59 -13.73 23.83
C ARG A 258 5.42 -14.80 24.49
N HIS A 259 4.96 -15.41 25.49
CA HIS A 259 5.77 -16.48 26.12
C HIS A 259 6.04 -17.71 25.23
N GLU A 260 5.37 -17.87 24.05
CA GLU A 260 5.55 -19.05 23.21
C GLU A 260 5.40 -18.84 21.68
N MET A 261 5.00 -17.67 21.17
CA MET A 261 4.75 -17.44 19.72
C MET A 261 5.19 -16.04 19.27
N ASP A 262 5.47 -15.89 17.97
CA ASP A 262 5.81 -14.59 17.38
C ASP A 262 4.61 -13.64 17.34
N PHE A 263 4.84 -12.33 17.50
CA PHE A 263 3.79 -11.32 17.34
C PHE A 263 3.46 -11.18 15.85
N ASP A 264 2.23 -11.45 15.47
CA ASP A 264 1.78 -11.28 14.11
C ASP A 264 0.76 -10.13 14.00
N VAL A 265 0.92 -9.34 12.95
CA VAL A 265 -0.12 -8.42 12.49
C VAL A 265 -0.61 -8.86 11.14
N SER A 266 -1.89 -8.63 10.87
CA SER A 266 -2.47 -9.03 9.61
C SER A 266 -3.14 -7.87 8.90
N ILE A 267 -3.17 -7.98 7.56
CA ILE A 267 -3.96 -7.09 6.71
C ILE A 267 -5.03 -7.86 5.96
N LYS A 268 -6.09 -7.15 5.62
CA LYS A 268 -7.10 -7.58 4.66
C LYS A 268 -6.69 -7.07 3.28
N ALA A 269 -5.78 -7.81 2.63
CA ALA A 269 -5.39 -7.53 1.27
C ALA A 269 -6.58 -7.78 0.33
N THR A 270 -7.07 -6.73 -0.31
CA THR A 270 -8.27 -6.77 -1.15
C THR A 270 -7.98 -6.27 -2.55
N LEU A 271 -8.40 -7.02 -3.55
CA LEU A 271 -8.51 -6.54 -4.92
C LEU A 271 -9.95 -6.15 -5.20
N ILE A 272 -10.15 -5.00 -5.82
CA ILE A 272 -11.38 -4.65 -6.51
C ILE A 272 -11.09 -4.75 -8.01
N ILE A 273 -11.90 -5.50 -8.71
CA ILE A 273 -11.74 -5.80 -10.14
C ILE A 273 -13.03 -5.43 -10.85
N GLY A 274 -12.93 -4.57 -11.86
CA GLY A 274 -14.07 -4.16 -12.67
C GLY A 274 -13.70 -3.99 -14.14
N GLN A 275 -14.65 -3.61 -14.97
CA GLN A 275 -14.47 -3.31 -16.39
C GLN A 275 -14.97 -1.88 -16.68
N ASN A 276 -14.20 -1.12 -17.44
CA ASN A 276 -14.62 0.23 -17.87
C ASN A 276 -15.66 0.18 -18.97
#